data_e43c214d9a0d013b0c7314d0b6138c24
#
_entry.id   e43c214d9a0d013b0c7314d0b6138c24
#
_cell.length_a   1.000
_cell.length_b   1.000
_cell.length_c   1.000
_cell.angle_alpha   90.00
_cell.angle_beta   90.00
_cell.angle_gamma   90.00
#
_symmetry.space_group_name_H-M   'P 1'
#
loop_
_entity.id
_entity.type
_entity.pdbx_description
1 polymer ?
#
loop_
_entity_poly.entity_id
_entity_poly.type
_entity_poly.pdbx_seq_one_letter_code
_entity_poly.pdbx_strand_id
1 'polypeptide(L)'
;QRGARIVSFNPLRERGLERFADPRDKLEMATLGSTPISTHYFQLRVGGDMAAVKGMMKHVIEREDAEGGMLDHAFIAEHTTGFDALAADLRAEDWAVLAQESGLSEAQMRSAGDVYLGAGSVIACWGMGITQHMHSVATIQMIVNLLMLRGNLGRPGAGACPVRGHSNVQGDRTMGIWEKPPAALLDRLGEVYGFAPPRADGVDTVEAIARMRDGQAQVFIALGGNFAAA
;
A
#
# COMPACT_ATOMS: atom_id res chain seq x y z
N GLN A 1 -16.23 -16.67 -3.42
CA GLN A 1 -15.50 -17.35 -4.52
C GLN A 1 -16.20 -17.11 -5.87
N ARG A 2 -16.05 -15.89 -6.39
CA ARG A 2 -16.71 -15.48 -7.63
C ARG A 2 -15.76 -15.52 -8.84
N GLY A 3 -14.70 -16.36 -8.79
CA GLY A 3 -13.75 -16.50 -9.89
C GLY A 3 -12.65 -15.44 -9.97
N ALA A 4 -12.53 -14.54 -8.98
CA ALA A 4 -11.44 -13.59 -8.93
C ALA A 4 -10.09 -14.31 -8.70
N ARG A 5 -9.05 -13.87 -9.41
CA ARG A 5 -7.67 -14.28 -9.14
C ARG A 5 -7.09 -13.37 -8.07
N ILE A 6 -6.49 -13.96 -7.05
CA ILE A 6 -5.81 -13.22 -5.96
C ILE A 6 -4.31 -13.46 -6.11
N VAL A 7 -3.59 -12.39 -6.37
CA VAL A 7 -2.12 -12.41 -6.49
C VAL A 7 -1.55 -11.76 -5.24
N SER A 8 -0.78 -12.49 -4.47
CA SER A 8 -0.12 -11.99 -3.27
C SER A 8 1.37 -11.79 -3.50
N PHE A 9 1.83 -10.59 -3.16
CA PHE A 9 3.25 -10.24 -3.06
C PHE A 9 3.57 -10.02 -1.58
N ASN A 10 4.39 -10.87 -1.00
CA ASN A 10 4.75 -10.74 0.41
C ASN A 10 6.12 -11.37 0.69
N PRO A 11 6.97 -10.77 1.52
CA PRO A 11 8.30 -11.31 1.81
C PRO A 11 8.28 -12.61 2.61
N LEU A 12 7.22 -12.87 3.35
CA LEU A 12 7.01 -14.11 4.11
C LEU A 12 5.83 -14.90 3.56
N ARG A 13 5.91 -16.22 3.57
CA ARG A 13 4.76 -17.07 3.29
C ARG A 13 3.87 -17.16 4.53
N GLU A 14 2.80 -16.38 4.51
CA GLU A 14 1.86 -16.32 5.62
C GLU A 14 0.64 -17.17 5.33
N ARG A 15 0.31 -18.04 6.27
CA ARG A 15 -0.83 -18.95 6.14
C ARG A 15 -2.14 -18.21 5.84
N GLY A 16 -2.35 -17.04 6.45
CA GLY A 16 -3.55 -16.23 6.26
C GLY A 16 -3.70 -15.64 4.85
N LEU A 17 -2.59 -15.52 4.10
CA LEU A 17 -2.60 -15.12 2.69
C LEU A 17 -2.76 -16.32 1.75
N GLU A 18 -2.35 -17.51 2.18
CA GLU A 18 -2.46 -18.72 1.37
C GLU A 18 -3.83 -19.40 1.54
N ARG A 19 -4.31 -19.51 2.77
CA ARG A 19 -5.54 -20.21 3.12
C ARG A 19 -6.23 -19.54 4.32
N PHE A 20 -7.55 -19.51 4.28
CA PHE A 20 -8.38 -18.97 5.35
C PHE A 20 -9.37 -20.03 5.85
N ALA A 21 -9.49 -20.16 7.17
CA ALA A 21 -10.56 -20.93 7.82
C ALA A 21 -11.55 -19.94 8.45
N ASP A 22 -12.84 -20.06 8.13
CA ASP A 22 -13.86 -19.21 8.75
C ASP A 22 -14.15 -19.72 10.17
N PRO A 23 -13.80 -18.97 11.23
CA PRO A 23 -14.06 -19.42 12.61
C PRO A 23 -15.54 -19.54 12.96
N ARG A 24 -16.44 -19.06 12.12
CA ARG A 24 -17.90 -19.20 12.28
C ARG A 24 -18.44 -20.46 11.64
N ASP A 25 -17.70 -21.07 10.72
CA ASP A 25 -18.08 -22.35 10.11
C ASP A 25 -17.59 -23.50 11.01
N LYS A 26 -18.55 -24.07 11.75
CA LYS A 26 -18.28 -25.16 12.71
C LYS A 26 -17.74 -26.42 12.03
N LEU A 27 -18.15 -26.70 10.79
CA LEU A 27 -17.70 -27.88 10.05
C LEU A 27 -16.26 -27.67 9.58
N GLU A 28 -15.95 -26.48 9.03
CA GLU A 28 -14.60 -26.14 8.62
C GLU A 28 -13.62 -26.19 9.81
N MET A 29 -14.04 -25.67 10.97
CA MET A 29 -13.24 -25.70 12.20
C MET A 29 -13.05 -27.11 12.74
N ALA A 30 -14.07 -27.97 12.68
CA ALA A 30 -14.02 -29.35 13.17
C ALA A 30 -13.18 -30.26 12.27
N THR A 31 -13.16 -30.00 10.97
CA THR A 31 -12.44 -30.82 9.97
C THR A 31 -11.04 -30.27 9.64
N LEU A 32 -10.60 -29.19 10.28
CA LEU A 32 -9.38 -28.44 9.93
C LEU A 32 -9.39 -27.98 8.46
N GLY A 33 -10.57 -27.81 7.89
CA GLY A 33 -10.78 -27.30 6.54
C GLY A 33 -10.20 -25.88 6.38
N SER A 34 -9.99 -25.46 5.14
CA SER A 34 -9.62 -24.08 4.84
C SER A 34 -9.80 -23.80 3.35
N THR A 35 -10.21 -22.57 3.06
CA THR A 35 -10.40 -22.09 1.70
C THR A 35 -9.10 -21.49 1.16
N PRO A 36 -8.60 -21.90 -0.03
CA PRO A 36 -7.47 -21.22 -0.68
C PRO A 36 -7.82 -19.77 -0.96
N ILE A 37 -6.89 -18.85 -0.63
CA ILE A 37 -7.00 -17.41 -0.88
C ILE A 37 -6.20 -17.01 -2.10
N SER A 38 -4.86 -17.07 -2.03
CA SER A 38 -4.01 -16.69 -3.14
C SER A 38 -4.05 -17.75 -4.25
N THR A 39 -4.34 -17.31 -5.46
CA THR A 39 -4.19 -18.14 -6.67
C THR A 39 -2.74 -18.14 -7.16
N HIS A 40 -2.01 -17.04 -6.89
CA HIS A 40 -0.59 -16.89 -7.18
C HIS A 40 0.08 -16.22 -5.99
N TYR A 41 1.26 -16.69 -5.61
CA TYR A 41 2.01 -16.17 -4.49
C TYR A 41 3.46 -15.91 -4.90
N PHE A 42 3.88 -14.66 -4.84
CA PHE A 42 5.23 -14.22 -5.17
C PHE A 42 5.93 -13.75 -3.89
N GLN A 43 6.93 -14.51 -3.45
CA GLN A 43 7.71 -14.18 -2.28
C GLN A 43 8.87 -13.28 -2.68
N LEU A 44 8.66 -11.98 -2.58
CA LEU A 44 9.67 -10.97 -2.92
C LEU A 44 10.61 -10.68 -1.71
N ARG A 45 11.67 -9.92 -1.95
CA ARG A 45 12.53 -9.40 -0.90
C ARG A 45 11.84 -8.23 -0.21
N VAL A 46 12.16 -8.01 1.08
CA VAL A 46 11.74 -6.80 1.79
C VAL A 46 12.26 -5.56 1.05
N GLY A 47 11.36 -4.65 0.68
CA GLY A 47 11.67 -3.45 -0.11
C GLY A 47 11.78 -3.68 -1.62
N GLY A 48 11.59 -4.92 -2.11
CA GLY A 48 11.64 -5.26 -3.53
C GLY A 48 10.36 -5.00 -4.31
N ASP A 49 9.34 -4.45 -3.67
CA ASP A 49 8.01 -4.25 -4.25
C ASP A 49 8.02 -3.36 -5.49
N MET A 50 8.79 -2.27 -5.46
CA MET A 50 8.89 -1.35 -6.60
C MET A 50 9.50 -2.04 -7.83
N ALA A 51 10.56 -2.82 -7.65
CA ALA A 51 11.19 -3.56 -8.73
C ALA A 51 10.28 -4.66 -9.29
N ALA A 52 9.51 -5.34 -8.43
CA ALA A 52 8.52 -6.32 -8.86
C ALA A 52 7.42 -5.68 -9.73
N VAL A 53 6.88 -4.52 -9.31
CA VAL A 53 5.88 -3.77 -10.07
C VAL A 53 6.46 -3.23 -11.38
N LYS A 54 7.69 -2.69 -11.37
CA LYS A 54 8.38 -2.28 -12.60
C LYS A 54 8.56 -3.44 -13.57
N GLY A 55 8.94 -4.63 -13.07
CA GLY A 55 9.04 -5.84 -13.90
C GLY A 55 7.71 -6.24 -14.54
N MET A 56 6.61 -6.18 -13.79
CA MET A 56 5.28 -6.39 -14.37
C MET A 56 4.95 -5.35 -15.45
N MET A 57 5.20 -4.07 -15.19
CA MET A 57 4.95 -3.00 -16.17
C MET A 57 5.84 -3.13 -17.40
N LYS A 58 7.13 -3.46 -17.23
CA LYS A 58 8.03 -3.73 -18.35
C LYS A 58 7.49 -4.84 -19.24
N HIS A 59 7.03 -5.94 -18.66
CA HIS A 59 6.41 -7.03 -19.42
C HIS A 59 5.16 -6.54 -20.18
N VAL A 60 4.31 -5.72 -19.56
CA VAL A 60 3.13 -5.14 -20.23
C VAL A 60 3.53 -4.28 -21.43
N ILE A 61 4.56 -3.44 -21.29
CA ILE A 61 5.08 -2.60 -22.39
C ILE A 61 5.70 -3.46 -23.51
N GLU A 62 6.49 -4.47 -23.16
CA GLU A 62 7.06 -5.38 -24.16
C GLU A 62 5.98 -6.15 -24.95
N ARG A 63 4.90 -6.54 -24.28
CA ARG A 63 3.74 -7.17 -24.92
C ARG A 63 2.97 -6.18 -25.81
N GLU A 64 2.81 -4.93 -25.35
CA GLU A 64 2.22 -3.86 -26.17
C GLU A 64 3.03 -3.60 -27.42
N ASP A 65 4.37 -3.52 -27.31
CA ASP A 65 5.27 -3.28 -28.45
C ASP A 65 5.25 -4.44 -29.47
N ALA A 66 5.04 -5.67 -29.00
CA ALA A 66 5.05 -6.86 -29.85
C ALA A 66 3.68 -7.16 -30.48
N GLU A 67 2.60 -6.99 -29.76
CA GLU A 67 1.27 -7.50 -30.13
C GLU A 67 0.22 -6.37 -30.26
N GLY A 68 0.40 -5.26 -29.52
CA GLY A 68 -0.57 -4.18 -29.38
C GLY A 68 -1.78 -4.57 -28.54
N GLY A 69 -2.56 -3.56 -28.12
CA GLY A 69 -3.84 -3.77 -27.43
C GLY A 69 -3.74 -4.17 -25.95
N MET A 70 -2.55 -4.07 -25.36
CA MET A 70 -2.34 -4.35 -23.93
C MET A 70 -2.68 -3.13 -23.07
N LEU A 71 -2.56 -1.92 -23.63
CA LEU A 71 -2.76 -0.65 -22.95
C LEU A 71 -4.12 -0.02 -23.26
N ASP A 72 -4.63 0.76 -22.32
CA ASP A 72 -5.78 1.65 -22.54
C ASP A 72 -5.28 3.04 -22.96
N HIS A 73 -4.93 3.20 -24.23
CA HIS A 73 -4.38 4.45 -24.77
C HIS A 73 -5.34 5.62 -24.62
N ALA A 74 -6.66 5.39 -24.70
CA ALA A 74 -7.64 6.44 -24.53
C ALA A 74 -7.62 6.99 -23.10
N PHE A 75 -7.62 6.09 -22.11
CA PHE A 75 -7.49 6.46 -20.70
C PHE A 75 -6.15 7.16 -20.41
N ILE A 76 -5.05 6.63 -20.95
CA ILE A 76 -3.72 7.20 -20.75
C ILE A 76 -3.67 8.65 -21.29
N ALA A 77 -4.17 8.87 -22.49
CA ALA A 77 -4.16 10.18 -23.13
C ALA A 77 -5.03 11.22 -22.41
N GLU A 78 -6.19 10.79 -21.87
CA GLU A 78 -7.14 11.69 -21.21
C GLU A 78 -6.76 11.98 -19.75
N HIS A 79 -6.23 10.97 -19.02
CA HIS A 79 -6.13 11.04 -17.57
C HIS A 79 -4.70 11.02 -17.03
N THR A 80 -3.68 10.93 -17.88
CA THR A 80 -2.29 10.84 -17.42
C THR A 80 -1.37 11.82 -18.13
N THR A 81 -0.19 12.02 -17.54
CA THR A 81 0.92 12.77 -18.16
C THR A 81 2.22 11.99 -17.98
N GLY A 82 3.17 12.13 -18.93
CA GLY A 82 4.50 11.55 -18.82
C GLY A 82 4.56 10.06 -19.16
N PHE A 83 3.55 9.50 -19.83
CA PHE A 83 3.54 8.08 -20.23
C PHE A 83 4.76 7.70 -21.08
N ASP A 84 5.13 8.53 -22.07
CA ASP A 84 6.26 8.23 -22.95
C ASP A 84 7.58 8.12 -22.18
N ALA A 85 7.79 8.98 -21.19
CA ALA A 85 8.96 8.92 -20.32
C ALA A 85 8.97 7.65 -19.45
N LEU A 86 7.83 7.30 -18.87
CA LEU A 86 7.69 6.05 -18.10
C LEU A 86 7.93 4.83 -18.99
N ALA A 87 7.35 4.80 -20.18
CA ALA A 87 7.52 3.67 -21.10
C ALA A 87 8.99 3.53 -21.57
N ALA A 88 9.68 4.64 -21.80
CA ALA A 88 11.10 4.65 -22.13
C ALA A 88 11.96 4.12 -20.96
N ASP A 89 11.69 4.56 -19.74
CA ASP A 89 12.36 4.08 -18.53
C ASP A 89 12.17 2.56 -18.36
N LEU A 90 10.94 2.09 -18.47
CA LEU A 90 10.62 0.66 -18.35
C LEU A 90 11.29 -0.21 -19.44
N ARG A 91 11.40 0.28 -20.68
CA ARG A 91 12.13 -0.42 -21.74
C ARG A 91 13.62 -0.53 -21.44
N ALA A 92 14.19 0.52 -20.85
CA ALA A 92 15.61 0.60 -20.51
C ALA A 92 16.00 -0.22 -19.28
N GLU A 93 15.04 -0.57 -18.41
CA GLU A 93 15.30 -1.40 -17.23
C GLU A 93 15.93 -2.74 -17.60
N ASP A 94 16.92 -3.18 -16.82
CA ASP A 94 17.54 -4.50 -16.99
C ASP A 94 16.78 -5.55 -16.16
N TRP A 95 16.36 -6.64 -16.79
CA TRP A 95 15.68 -7.73 -16.11
C TRP A 95 16.52 -8.36 -15.00
N ALA A 96 17.84 -8.43 -15.15
CA ALA A 96 18.73 -8.96 -14.12
C ALA A 96 18.74 -8.05 -12.88
N VAL A 97 18.73 -6.73 -13.07
CA VAL A 97 18.63 -5.75 -11.98
C VAL A 97 17.29 -5.87 -11.29
N LEU A 98 16.19 -5.88 -12.03
CA LEU A 98 14.84 -6.03 -11.47
C LEU A 98 14.70 -7.35 -10.68
N ALA A 99 15.29 -8.45 -11.18
CA ALA A 99 15.28 -9.73 -10.49
C ALA A 99 16.11 -9.69 -9.20
N GLN A 100 17.26 -9.06 -9.22
CA GLN A 100 18.10 -8.89 -8.03
C GLN A 100 17.42 -8.04 -6.95
N GLU A 101 16.81 -6.94 -7.34
CA GLU A 101 16.16 -6.01 -6.42
C GLU A 101 14.86 -6.58 -5.86
N SER A 102 14.01 -7.16 -6.71
CA SER A 102 12.74 -7.73 -6.27
C SER A 102 12.88 -9.06 -5.51
N GLY A 103 13.94 -9.83 -5.81
CA GLY A 103 14.08 -11.21 -5.36
C GLY A 103 13.20 -12.20 -6.13
N LEU A 104 12.52 -11.74 -7.18
CA LEU A 104 11.74 -12.58 -8.09
C LEU A 104 12.52 -12.81 -9.39
N SER A 105 12.40 -13.98 -9.98
CA SER A 105 12.92 -14.21 -11.33
C SER A 105 12.14 -13.40 -12.38
N GLU A 106 12.75 -13.12 -13.51
CA GLU A 106 12.07 -12.54 -14.67
C GLU A 106 10.78 -13.32 -15.01
N ALA A 107 10.85 -14.65 -15.03
CA ALA A 107 9.70 -15.50 -15.32
C ALA A 107 8.54 -15.29 -14.32
N GLN A 108 8.83 -15.06 -13.05
CA GLN A 108 7.82 -14.78 -12.05
C GLN A 108 7.17 -13.40 -12.26
N MET A 109 7.96 -12.38 -12.55
CA MET A 109 7.43 -11.02 -12.82
C MET A 109 6.60 -11.02 -14.12
N ARG A 110 7.04 -11.72 -15.17
CA ARG A 110 6.26 -11.92 -16.40
C ARG A 110 4.95 -12.66 -16.14
N SER A 111 4.99 -13.73 -15.35
CA SER A 111 3.78 -14.48 -14.96
C SER A 111 2.77 -13.60 -14.20
N ALA A 112 3.25 -12.74 -13.29
CA ALA A 112 2.39 -11.79 -12.61
C ALA A 112 1.79 -10.76 -13.58
N GLY A 113 2.57 -10.29 -14.54
CA GLY A 113 2.13 -9.42 -15.62
C GLY A 113 1.07 -10.09 -16.52
N ASP A 114 1.23 -11.38 -16.83
CA ASP A 114 0.23 -12.13 -17.61
C ASP A 114 -1.10 -12.28 -16.86
N VAL A 115 -1.06 -12.52 -15.55
CA VAL A 115 -2.28 -12.53 -14.73
C VAL A 115 -2.97 -11.17 -14.76
N TYR A 116 -2.19 -10.08 -14.68
CA TYR A 116 -2.69 -8.72 -14.80
C TYR A 116 -3.31 -8.44 -16.18
N LEU A 117 -2.63 -8.83 -17.26
CA LEU A 117 -3.12 -8.67 -18.63
C LEU A 117 -4.39 -9.49 -18.91
N GLY A 118 -4.50 -10.68 -18.33
CA GLY A 118 -5.68 -11.54 -18.47
C GLY A 118 -6.90 -11.10 -17.63
N ALA A 119 -6.78 -10.03 -16.82
CA ALA A 119 -7.87 -9.55 -15.99
C ALA A 119 -8.68 -8.43 -16.70
N GLY A 120 -10.00 -8.51 -16.65
CA GLY A 120 -10.88 -7.43 -17.13
C GLY A 120 -10.90 -6.20 -16.23
N SER A 121 -10.67 -6.38 -14.92
CA SER A 121 -10.53 -5.30 -13.93
C SER A 121 -9.61 -5.74 -12.80
N VAL A 122 -8.89 -4.78 -12.22
CA VAL A 122 -7.91 -5.04 -11.16
C VAL A 122 -8.10 -4.07 -10.01
N ILE A 123 -8.07 -4.60 -8.79
CA ILE A 123 -7.95 -3.81 -7.56
C ILE A 123 -6.58 -4.12 -6.96
N ALA A 124 -5.74 -3.10 -6.79
CA ALA A 124 -4.50 -3.23 -6.05
C ALA A 124 -4.73 -2.87 -4.58
N CYS A 125 -4.46 -3.83 -3.70
CA CYS A 125 -4.58 -3.63 -2.25
C CYS A 125 -3.18 -3.62 -1.63
N TRP A 126 -2.92 -2.69 -0.73
CA TRP A 126 -1.68 -2.68 0.05
C TRP A 126 -1.91 -2.17 1.46
N GLY A 127 -1.06 -2.59 2.37
CA GLY A 127 -1.06 -2.16 3.76
C GLY A 127 0.23 -1.45 4.14
N MET A 128 0.54 -1.50 5.42
CA MET A 128 1.66 -0.75 6.01
C MET A 128 3.03 -1.29 5.56
N GLY A 129 3.13 -2.51 5.07
CA GLY A 129 4.36 -3.06 4.47
C GLY A 129 4.88 -2.21 3.30
N ILE A 130 3.97 -1.62 2.50
CA ILE A 130 4.35 -0.71 1.42
C ILE A 130 4.61 0.71 1.94
N THR A 131 3.86 1.17 2.95
CA THR A 131 3.91 2.58 3.38
C THR A 131 5.00 2.87 4.40
N GLN A 132 5.56 1.86 5.08
CA GLN A 132 6.52 2.03 6.17
C GLN A 132 7.96 1.70 5.76
N HIS A 133 8.40 2.18 4.61
CA HIS A 133 9.81 2.11 4.22
C HIS A 133 10.24 3.34 3.39
N MET A 134 11.54 3.47 3.18
CA MET A 134 12.17 4.66 2.61
C MET A 134 11.62 5.04 1.22
N HIS A 135 11.27 4.07 0.38
CA HIS A 135 10.76 4.30 -0.98
C HIS A 135 9.24 4.14 -1.11
N SER A 136 8.50 4.26 0.00
CA SER A 136 7.05 4.01 0.06
C SER A 136 6.25 4.81 -0.96
N VAL A 137 6.47 6.11 -1.05
CA VAL A 137 5.74 6.99 -1.98
C VAL A 137 5.99 6.59 -3.43
N ALA A 138 7.25 6.37 -3.81
CA ALA A 138 7.60 5.95 -5.16
C ALA A 138 7.02 4.57 -5.51
N THR A 139 7.01 3.64 -4.57
CA THR A 139 6.39 2.31 -4.74
C THR A 139 4.89 2.42 -5.00
N ILE A 140 4.19 3.25 -4.21
CA ILE A 140 2.74 3.49 -4.40
C ILE A 140 2.48 4.15 -5.76
N GLN A 141 3.31 5.11 -6.17
CA GLN A 141 3.21 5.72 -7.50
C GLN A 141 3.34 4.67 -8.62
N MET A 142 4.29 3.72 -8.49
CA MET A 142 4.42 2.62 -9.46
C MET A 142 3.22 1.68 -9.46
N ILE A 143 2.64 1.36 -8.30
CA ILE A 143 1.39 0.57 -8.22
C ILE A 143 0.24 1.31 -8.93
N VAL A 144 0.11 2.61 -8.71
CA VAL A 144 -0.91 3.43 -9.38
C VAL A 144 -0.64 3.53 -10.88
N ASN A 145 0.61 3.71 -11.30
CA ASN A 145 0.98 3.71 -12.71
C ASN A 145 0.60 2.38 -13.39
N LEU A 146 0.87 1.22 -12.74
CA LEU A 146 0.43 -0.08 -13.25
C LEU A 146 -1.11 -0.10 -13.46
N LEU A 147 -1.90 0.41 -12.52
CA LEU A 147 -3.36 0.46 -12.67
C LEU A 147 -3.78 1.37 -13.84
N MET A 148 -3.09 2.52 -14.02
CA MET A 148 -3.40 3.48 -15.08
C MET A 148 -3.10 2.94 -16.47
N LEU A 149 -2.10 2.07 -16.65
CA LEU A 149 -1.78 1.49 -17.96
C LEU A 149 -3.00 0.83 -18.64
N ARG A 150 -3.95 0.33 -17.88
CA ARG A 150 -5.15 -0.35 -18.39
C ARG A 150 -6.46 0.26 -17.87
N GLY A 151 -6.47 1.54 -17.51
CA GLY A 151 -7.67 2.23 -17.05
C GLY A 151 -8.32 1.60 -15.82
N ASN A 152 -7.53 1.02 -14.90
CA ASN A 152 -8.06 0.38 -13.69
C ASN A 152 -8.31 1.38 -12.55
N LEU A 153 -8.69 2.61 -12.88
CA LEU A 153 -9.10 3.65 -11.92
C LEU A 153 -10.41 4.28 -12.38
N GLY A 154 -11.24 4.71 -11.43
CA GLY A 154 -12.47 5.44 -11.71
C GLY A 154 -13.61 4.61 -12.32
N ARG A 155 -13.51 3.28 -12.36
CA ARG A 155 -14.58 2.40 -12.88
C ARG A 155 -14.97 1.31 -11.87
N PRO A 156 -16.21 0.78 -11.94
CA PRO A 156 -16.66 -0.28 -11.04
C PRO A 156 -15.77 -1.54 -11.10
N GLY A 157 -15.42 -2.06 -9.93
CA GLY A 157 -14.62 -3.29 -9.81
C GLY A 157 -13.12 -3.12 -10.08
N ALA A 158 -12.63 -1.89 -10.22
CA ALA A 158 -11.21 -1.59 -10.36
C ALA A 158 -10.80 -0.45 -9.42
N GLY A 159 -9.52 -0.37 -9.06
CA GLY A 159 -9.00 0.74 -8.27
C GLY A 159 -7.87 0.43 -7.33
N ALA A 160 -7.50 1.45 -6.60
CA ALA A 160 -6.51 1.43 -5.52
C ALA A 160 -7.22 1.27 -4.16
N CYS A 161 -6.77 0.31 -3.37
CA CYS A 161 -7.34 0.01 -2.05
C CYS A 161 -6.25 0.03 -0.97
N PRO A 162 -5.86 1.20 -0.46
CA PRO A 162 -4.97 1.28 0.69
C PRO A 162 -5.68 0.76 1.93
N VAL A 163 -5.16 -0.32 2.51
CA VAL A 163 -5.70 -0.92 3.74
C VAL A 163 -4.96 -0.31 4.93
N ARG A 164 -5.70 0.37 5.78
CA ARG A 164 -5.12 1.05 6.92
C ARG A 164 -4.92 0.12 8.12
N GLY A 165 -3.83 0.36 8.87
CA GLY A 165 -3.62 -0.27 10.16
C GLY A 165 -4.59 0.31 11.21
N HIS A 166 -4.56 1.63 11.39
CA HIS A 166 -5.49 2.37 12.24
C HIS A 166 -6.52 3.09 11.37
N SER A 167 -7.80 2.79 11.59
CA SER A 167 -8.87 3.19 10.67
C SER A 167 -9.11 4.70 10.60
N ASN A 168 -8.84 5.46 11.66
CA ASN A 168 -9.22 6.87 11.73
C ASN A 168 -8.08 7.86 12.06
N VAL A 169 -6.85 7.55 11.70
CA VAL A 169 -5.72 8.49 11.88
C VAL A 169 -5.96 9.83 11.17
N GLN A 170 -6.65 9.82 10.03
CA GLN A 170 -7.02 11.07 9.35
C GLN A 170 -8.05 11.88 10.13
N GLY A 171 -9.02 11.21 10.76
CA GLY A 171 -10.00 11.87 11.62
C GLY A 171 -9.33 12.49 12.82
N ASP A 172 -8.42 11.81 13.49
CA ASP A 172 -7.66 12.34 14.62
C ASP A 172 -6.95 13.64 14.24
N ARG A 173 -6.23 13.65 13.11
CA ARG A 173 -5.56 14.85 12.60
C ARG A 173 -6.54 15.97 12.23
N THR A 174 -7.67 15.63 11.62
CA THR A 174 -8.73 16.60 11.29
C THR A 174 -9.30 17.24 12.55
N MET A 175 -9.43 16.47 13.63
CA MET A 175 -9.87 16.97 14.95
C MET A 175 -8.77 17.68 15.73
N GLY A 176 -7.58 17.85 15.17
CA GLY A 176 -6.47 18.54 15.81
C GLY A 176 -5.69 17.71 16.83
N ILE A 177 -5.89 16.40 16.88
CA ILE A 177 -5.09 15.47 17.70
C ILE A 177 -3.75 15.24 16.98
N TRP A 178 -2.90 16.22 17.09
CA TRP A 178 -1.59 16.25 16.48
C TRP A 178 -0.67 17.19 17.26
N GLU A 179 0.62 16.86 17.34
CA GLU A 179 1.59 17.63 18.10
C GLU A 179 1.89 19.03 17.53
N LYS A 180 1.54 19.27 16.27
CA LYS A 180 1.76 20.54 15.55
C LYS A 180 0.46 21.05 14.89
N PRO A 181 -0.57 21.40 15.65
CA PRO A 181 -1.82 21.84 15.07
C PRO A 181 -1.63 23.17 14.31
N PRO A 182 -2.31 23.37 13.17
CA PRO A 182 -2.24 24.62 12.42
C PRO A 182 -2.69 25.83 13.24
N ALA A 183 -2.01 26.99 13.08
CA ALA A 183 -2.35 28.21 13.81
C ALA A 183 -3.82 28.61 13.63
N ALA A 184 -4.37 28.48 12.41
CA ALA A 184 -5.77 28.78 12.14
C ALA A 184 -6.76 27.94 12.96
N LEU A 185 -6.44 26.67 13.25
CA LEU A 185 -7.23 25.82 14.14
C LEU A 185 -7.19 26.33 15.57
N LEU A 186 -5.99 26.70 16.06
CA LEU A 186 -5.81 27.23 17.41
C LEU A 186 -6.54 28.58 17.58
N ASP A 187 -6.48 29.45 16.58
CA ASP A 187 -7.20 30.74 16.58
C ASP A 187 -8.70 30.48 16.69
N ARG A 188 -9.23 29.57 15.88
CA ARG A 188 -10.65 29.25 15.91
C ARG A 188 -11.10 28.59 17.20
N LEU A 189 -10.28 27.74 17.80
CA LEU A 189 -10.55 27.18 19.13
C LEU A 189 -10.63 28.28 20.20
N GLY A 190 -9.68 29.21 20.18
CA GLY A 190 -9.68 30.35 21.09
C GLY A 190 -10.94 31.24 20.97
N GLU A 191 -11.32 31.54 19.73
CA GLU A 191 -12.55 32.32 19.45
C GLU A 191 -13.82 31.61 19.92
N VAL A 192 -13.96 30.31 19.61
CA VAL A 192 -15.20 29.56 19.91
C VAL A 192 -15.36 29.26 21.39
N TYR A 193 -14.26 28.90 22.05
CA TYR A 193 -14.30 28.42 23.44
C TYR A 193 -13.78 29.42 24.46
N GLY A 194 -13.33 30.59 24.06
CA GLY A 194 -12.95 31.67 24.94
C GLY A 194 -11.72 31.43 25.82
N PHE A 195 -10.71 30.69 25.29
CA PHE A 195 -9.44 30.45 25.98
C PHE A 195 -8.24 30.74 25.06
N ALA A 196 -7.06 30.87 25.62
CA ALA A 196 -5.82 31.05 24.88
C ALA A 196 -5.16 29.68 24.65
N PRO A 197 -5.28 29.06 23.46
CA PRO A 197 -4.61 27.79 23.16
C PRO A 197 -3.10 27.95 23.23
N PRO A 198 -2.34 26.92 23.72
CA PRO A 198 -0.89 26.93 23.69
C PRO A 198 -0.39 26.98 22.23
N ARG A 199 0.64 27.82 22.00
CA ARG A 199 1.20 28.03 20.64
C ARG A 199 2.50 27.26 20.41
N ALA A 200 3.12 26.76 21.46
CA ALA A 200 4.29 25.90 21.34
C ALA A 200 3.86 24.54 20.79
N ASP A 201 4.68 23.98 19.89
CA ASP A 201 4.50 22.62 19.41
C ASP A 201 4.52 21.62 20.58
N GLY A 202 3.71 20.58 20.46
CA GLY A 202 3.82 19.39 21.31
C GLY A 202 5.06 18.56 20.95
N VAL A 203 5.06 17.32 21.39
CA VAL A 203 6.17 16.39 21.17
C VAL A 203 5.69 15.11 20.49
N ASP A 204 6.52 14.52 19.67
CA ASP A 204 6.29 13.18 19.12
C ASP A 204 6.51 12.09 20.17
N THR A 205 6.28 10.84 19.81
CA THR A 205 6.42 9.69 20.71
C THR A 205 7.83 9.55 21.26
N VAL A 206 8.87 9.73 20.43
CA VAL A 206 10.27 9.58 20.83
C VAL A 206 10.66 10.67 21.81
N GLU A 207 10.32 11.92 21.50
CA GLU A 207 10.57 13.06 22.38
C GLU A 207 9.77 12.97 23.68
N ALA A 208 8.52 12.50 23.65
CA ALA A 208 7.72 12.28 24.85
C ALA A 208 8.38 11.28 25.81
N ILE A 209 8.88 10.17 25.28
CA ILE A 209 9.62 9.16 26.07
C ILE A 209 10.91 9.77 26.65
N ALA A 210 11.66 10.52 25.86
CA ALA A 210 12.87 11.20 26.34
C ALA A 210 12.54 12.19 27.47
N ARG A 211 11.50 13.00 27.34
CA ARG A 211 11.07 13.94 28.40
C ARG A 211 10.61 13.24 29.66
N MET A 212 9.94 12.08 29.56
CA MET A 212 9.58 11.26 30.72
C MET A 212 10.82 10.73 31.43
N ARG A 213 11.78 10.18 30.67
CA ARG A 213 13.06 9.70 31.22
C ARG A 213 13.83 10.81 31.94
N ASP A 214 13.83 12.01 31.39
CA ASP A 214 14.60 13.14 31.90
C ASP A 214 13.83 13.96 32.97
N GLY A 215 12.64 13.48 33.42
CA GLY A 215 11.82 14.11 34.46
C GLY A 215 11.11 15.40 34.03
N GLN A 216 11.11 15.72 32.75
CA GLN A 216 10.45 16.90 32.19
C GLN A 216 8.94 16.69 31.99
N ALA A 217 8.49 15.45 31.81
CA ALA A 217 7.09 15.06 31.81
C ALA A 217 6.78 14.29 33.10
N GLN A 218 5.90 14.83 33.92
CA GLN A 218 5.59 14.31 35.25
C GLN A 218 4.30 13.49 35.31
N VAL A 219 3.45 13.61 34.30
CA VAL A 219 2.19 12.89 34.21
C VAL A 219 2.08 12.22 32.87
N PHE A 220 1.73 10.93 32.87
CA PHE A 220 1.43 10.17 31.68
C PHE A 220 0.01 9.60 31.75
N ILE A 221 -0.80 9.93 30.77
CA ILE A 221 -2.18 9.44 30.64
C ILE A 221 -2.22 8.46 29.49
N ALA A 222 -2.36 7.18 29.80
CA ALA A 222 -2.48 6.13 28.78
C ALA A 222 -3.96 5.84 28.50
N LEU A 223 -4.35 5.91 27.23
CA LEU A 223 -5.72 5.61 26.80
C LEU A 223 -5.68 4.55 25.68
N GLY A 224 -6.29 3.38 25.94
CA GLY A 224 -6.45 2.33 24.95
C GLY A 224 -5.18 1.54 24.60
N GLY A 225 -4.11 1.66 25.36
CA GLY A 225 -2.85 0.96 25.16
C GLY A 225 -2.35 0.19 26.40
N ASN A 226 -1.54 -0.84 26.20
CA ASN A 226 -0.87 -1.58 27.28
C ASN A 226 0.62 -1.22 27.31
N PHE A 227 0.95 0.00 27.73
CA PHE A 227 2.31 0.55 27.67
C PHE A 227 3.30 -0.12 28.64
N ALA A 228 2.80 -0.83 29.66
CA ALA A 228 3.65 -1.48 30.66
C ALA A 228 4.11 -2.89 30.23
N ALA A 229 3.46 -3.48 29.23
CA ALA A 229 3.73 -4.87 28.79
C ALA A 229 3.94 -4.98 27.27
N ALA A 230 4.04 -3.86 26.58
CA ALA A 230 4.27 -3.82 25.12
C ALA A 230 5.78 -3.84 24.80
#